data_f441f1670fb493893dbb0833a5ee4ff8
#
_entry.id   f441f1670fb493893dbb0833a5ee4ff8
#
_cell.length_a   1.000
_cell.length_b   1.000
_cell.length_c   1.000
_cell.angle_alpha   90.00
_cell.angle_beta   90.00
_cell.angle_gamma   90.00
#
_symmetry.space_group_name_H-M   'P 1'
#
loop_
_entity.id
_entity.type
_entity.pdbx_description
1 polymer ?
#
loop_
_entity_poly.entity_id
_entity_poly.type
_entity_poly.pdbx_seq_one_letter_code
_entity_poly.pdbx_strand_id
1 'polypeptide(L)'
;MTALAPRRTGDARIELLLEMLDQAFDRKGWHGTTLRGALRGITAEDALWRPAPGRHNVWELTVHAAYWKYAVRRRLAGDATGSFSRKPSNWPLVPATADPAAWKLDVRLLEGEHRLLREAVRTLPPAKLEARSPQGVWTNAEEIHGIAAHDLYHTGQIQLIKKLMS
;
A
#
# COMPACT_ATOMS: atom_id res chain seq x y z
N MET A 1 -23.62 19.85 -0.32
CA MET A 1 -22.87 19.35 -1.49
C MET A 1 -22.79 17.83 -1.39
N THR A 2 -23.59 17.13 -2.17
CA THR A 2 -23.64 15.66 -2.20
C THR A 2 -22.40 15.17 -2.92
N ALA A 3 -21.52 14.46 -2.22
CA ALA A 3 -20.36 13.82 -2.84
C ALA A 3 -20.87 12.86 -3.92
N LEU A 4 -20.47 13.07 -5.17
CA LEU A 4 -20.77 12.13 -6.26
C LEU A 4 -20.22 10.75 -5.85
N ALA A 5 -21.10 9.76 -5.82
CA ALA A 5 -20.67 8.38 -5.65
C ALA A 5 -19.65 8.03 -6.76
N PRO A 6 -18.56 7.33 -6.45
CA PRO A 6 -17.57 6.97 -7.46
C PRO A 6 -18.24 6.19 -8.59
N ARG A 7 -17.97 6.56 -9.84
CA ARG A 7 -18.51 5.88 -11.02
C ARG A 7 -18.11 4.40 -10.93
N ARG A 8 -19.10 3.53 -10.89
CA ARG A 8 -18.90 2.07 -10.93
C ARG A 8 -18.30 1.68 -12.29
N THR A 9 -17.39 0.72 -12.30
CA THR A 9 -16.75 0.24 -13.54
C THR A 9 -17.68 -0.65 -14.38
N GLY A 10 -18.75 -1.14 -13.79
CA GLY A 10 -19.71 -2.05 -14.42
C GLY A 10 -19.32 -3.52 -14.34
N ASP A 11 -18.08 -3.88 -13.97
CA ASP A 11 -17.64 -5.27 -13.76
C ASP A 11 -17.55 -5.57 -12.26
N ALA A 12 -18.32 -6.58 -11.81
CA ALA A 12 -18.42 -6.91 -10.38
C ALA A 12 -17.09 -7.38 -9.78
N ARG A 13 -16.20 -7.96 -10.56
CA ARG A 13 -14.87 -8.41 -10.11
C ARG A 13 -13.96 -7.20 -9.84
N ILE A 14 -13.96 -6.22 -10.75
CA ILE A 14 -13.22 -4.97 -10.56
C ILE A 14 -13.74 -4.22 -9.34
N GLU A 15 -15.07 -4.12 -9.18
CA GLU A 15 -15.68 -3.47 -8.01
C GLU A 15 -15.28 -4.16 -6.71
N LEU A 16 -15.31 -5.49 -6.65
CA LEU A 16 -14.88 -6.26 -5.48
C LEU A 16 -13.40 -6.03 -5.16
N LEU A 17 -12.52 -6.03 -6.15
CA LEU A 17 -11.09 -5.79 -5.96
C LEU A 17 -10.82 -4.36 -5.47
N LEU A 18 -11.54 -3.37 -5.99
CA LEU A 18 -11.47 -1.99 -5.50
C LEU A 18 -11.94 -1.87 -4.05
N GLU A 19 -13.02 -2.57 -3.69
CA GLU A 19 -13.50 -2.59 -2.31
C GLU A 19 -12.48 -3.23 -1.37
N MET A 20 -11.85 -4.33 -1.76
CA MET A 20 -10.78 -4.97 -0.98
C MET A 20 -9.59 -4.03 -0.76
N LEU A 21 -9.14 -3.32 -1.82
CA LEU A 21 -8.08 -2.31 -1.70
C LEU A 21 -8.45 -1.18 -0.73
N ASP A 22 -9.67 -0.64 -0.88
CA ASP A 22 -10.15 0.45 -0.05
C ASP A 22 -10.27 0.04 1.42
N GLN A 23 -10.84 -1.14 1.71
CA GLN A 23 -10.98 -1.66 3.07
C GLN A 23 -9.64 -2.00 3.72
N ALA A 24 -8.67 -2.49 2.98
CA ALA A 24 -7.33 -2.75 3.51
C ALA A 24 -6.57 -1.45 3.83
N PHE A 25 -6.82 -0.37 3.10
CA PHE A 25 -6.02 0.85 3.18
C PHE A 25 -6.60 1.94 4.08
N ASP A 26 -7.81 2.45 3.81
CA ASP A 26 -8.34 3.61 4.53
C ASP A 26 -9.86 3.59 4.80
N ARG A 27 -10.61 2.67 4.19
CA ARG A 27 -12.05 2.53 4.40
C ARG A 27 -12.35 1.54 5.52
N LYS A 28 -13.37 1.81 6.31
CA LYS A 28 -13.83 0.87 7.36
C LYS A 28 -14.18 -0.49 6.74
N GLY A 29 -13.45 -1.54 7.17
CA GLY A 29 -13.69 -2.93 6.81
C GLY A 29 -14.12 -3.77 8.01
N TRP A 30 -14.61 -4.97 7.73
CA TRP A 30 -14.98 -5.94 8.77
C TRP A 30 -13.79 -6.39 9.63
N HIS A 31 -12.61 -6.47 9.03
CA HIS A 31 -11.37 -6.95 9.69
C HIS A 31 -10.79 -5.99 10.75
N GLY A 32 -11.25 -4.76 10.85
CA GLY A 32 -10.78 -3.78 11.85
C GLY A 32 -9.89 -2.69 11.26
N THR A 33 -8.69 -2.47 11.86
CA THR A 33 -7.80 -1.37 11.49
C THR A 33 -7.25 -1.51 10.08
N THR A 34 -7.23 -0.40 9.34
CA THR A 34 -6.64 -0.28 8.00
C THR A 34 -5.17 0.15 8.07
N LEU A 35 -4.42 0.04 6.97
CA LEU A 35 -3.01 0.46 6.95
C LEU A 35 -2.86 1.95 7.30
N ARG A 36 -3.64 2.83 6.66
CA ARG A 36 -3.63 4.26 6.97
C ARG A 36 -4.10 4.55 8.40
N GLY A 37 -5.07 3.78 8.89
CA GLY A 37 -5.55 3.87 10.28
C GLY A 37 -4.46 3.50 11.29
N ALA A 38 -3.65 2.49 10.98
CA ALA A 38 -2.53 2.07 11.84
C ALA A 38 -1.45 3.14 11.97
N LEU A 39 -1.25 3.96 10.93
CA LEU A 39 -0.27 5.05 10.93
C LEU A 39 -0.74 6.31 11.69
N ARG A 40 -2.02 6.37 12.08
CA ARG A 40 -2.55 7.54 12.78
C ARG A 40 -1.87 7.74 14.13
N GLY A 41 -1.39 8.98 14.37
CA GLY A 41 -0.73 9.37 15.62
C GLY A 41 0.71 8.91 15.75
N ILE A 42 1.31 8.25 14.75
CA ILE A 42 2.72 7.87 14.74
C ILE A 42 3.57 9.12 14.45
N THR A 43 4.48 9.46 15.36
CA THR A 43 5.50 10.48 15.15
C THR A 43 6.68 9.92 14.37
N ALA A 44 7.63 10.79 13.96
CA ALA A 44 8.85 10.34 13.29
C ALA A 44 9.73 9.48 14.23
N GLU A 45 9.75 9.82 15.52
CA GLU A 45 10.44 9.06 16.57
C GLU A 45 9.82 7.67 16.73
N ASP A 46 8.50 7.59 16.84
CA ASP A 46 7.77 6.32 16.94
C ASP A 46 8.02 5.46 15.68
N ALA A 47 8.01 6.08 14.49
CA ALA A 47 8.21 5.39 13.24
C ALA A 47 9.62 4.77 13.11
N LEU A 48 10.63 5.38 13.73
CA LEU A 48 12.01 4.86 13.79
C LEU A 48 12.24 3.86 14.92
N TRP A 49 11.37 3.83 15.92
CA TRP A 49 11.51 2.87 17.01
C TRP A 49 11.50 1.43 16.49
N ARG A 50 12.40 0.62 17.03
CA ARG A 50 12.65 -0.75 16.56
C ARG A 50 12.48 -1.73 17.72
N PRO A 51 11.62 -2.75 17.61
CA PRO A 51 11.34 -3.67 18.72
C PRO A 51 12.55 -4.53 19.13
N ALA A 52 13.47 -4.77 18.20
CA ALA A 52 14.74 -5.43 18.48
C ALA A 52 15.73 -5.19 17.32
N PRO A 53 17.04 -5.38 17.52
CA PRO A 53 18.03 -5.33 16.45
C PRO A 53 17.63 -6.23 15.26
N GLY A 54 17.76 -5.72 14.04
CA GLY A 54 17.43 -6.46 12.81
C GLY A 54 15.93 -6.66 12.54
N ARG A 55 15.05 -6.08 13.34
CA ARG A 55 13.60 -6.05 13.06
C ARG A 55 13.22 -4.77 12.34
N HIS A 56 12.19 -4.84 11.49
CA HIS A 56 11.69 -3.65 10.80
C HIS A 56 10.97 -2.71 11.78
N ASN A 57 11.08 -1.41 11.50
CA ASN A 57 10.33 -0.38 12.17
C ASN A 57 9.12 0.06 11.32
N VAL A 58 8.28 0.94 11.88
CA VAL A 58 7.06 1.40 11.20
C VAL A 58 7.39 2.19 9.92
N TRP A 59 8.48 2.96 9.92
CA TRP A 59 8.87 3.73 8.74
C TRP A 59 9.27 2.83 7.56
N GLU A 60 10.09 1.83 7.81
CA GLU A 60 10.47 0.83 6.80
C GLU A 60 9.25 0.10 6.23
N LEU A 61 8.32 -0.33 7.09
CA LEU A 61 7.06 -0.96 6.65
C LEU A 61 6.22 -0.04 5.78
N THR A 62 6.18 1.26 6.12
CA THR A 62 5.42 2.27 5.36
C THR A 62 5.97 2.45 3.94
N VAL A 63 7.29 2.62 3.80
CA VAL A 63 7.93 2.82 2.50
C VAL A 63 7.93 1.53 1.68
N HIS A 64 8.07 0.37 2.33
CA HIS A 64 7.93 -0.95 1.71
C HIS A 64 6.52 -1.17 1.14
N ALA A 65 5.47 -0.81 1.88
CA ALA A 65 4.10 -0.87 1.38
C ALA A 65 3.89 0.05 0.16
N ALA A 66 4.45 1.25 0.18
CA ALA A 66 4.42 2.17 -0.97
C ALA A 66 5.13 1.56 -2.20
N TYR A 67 6.30 0.94 -2.00
CA TYR A 67 7.04 0.28 -3.08
C TYR A 67 6.20 -0.82 -3.74
N TRP A 68 5.54 -1.69 -2.98
CA TRP A 68 4.77 -2.78 -3.56
C TRP A 68 3.50 -2.31 -4.29
N LYS A 69 2.87 -1.23 -3.84
CA LYS A 69 1.78 -0.57 -4.58
C LYS A 69 2.27 -0.05 -5.93
N TYR A 70 3.41 0.61 -5.95
CA TYR A 70 4.08 1.04 -7.17
C TYR A 70 4.40 -0.14 -8.09
N ALA A 71 4.98 -1.23 -7.57
CA ALA A 71 5.37 -2.40 -8.35
C ALA A 71 4.16 -3.07 -9.01
N VAL A 72 3.08 -3.32 -8.24
CA VAL A 72 1.85 -3.90 -8.78
C VAL A 72 1.22 -2.98 -9.83
N ARG A 73 1.11 -1.69 -9.56
CA ARG A 73 0.58 -0.71 -10.53
C ARG A 73 1.31 -0.75 -11.87
N ARG A 74 2.64 -0.80 -11.84
CA ARG A 74 3.46 -0.91 -13.06
C ARG A 74 3.18 -2.20 -13.84
N ARG A 75 3.07 -3.31 -13.13
CA ARG A 75 2.75 -4.61 -13.75
C ARG A 75 1.40 -4.58 -14.43
N LEU A 76 0.37 -4.01 -13.79
CA LEU A 76 -0.97 -3.85 -14.37
C LEU A 76 -0.95 -2.99 -15.63
N ALA A 77 -0.12 -1.96 -15.67
CA ALA A 77 0.06 -1.09 -16.83
C ALA A 77 0.90 -1.73 -17.96
N GLY A 78 1.57 -2.86 -17.69
CA GLY A 78 2.55 -3.44 -18.60
C GLY A 78 3.80 -2.57 -18.78
N ASP A 79 4.07 -1.66 -17.84
CA ASP A 79 5.20 -0.74 -17.89
C ASP A 79 6.47 -1.41 -17.35
N ALA A 80 7.40 -1.72 -18.25
CA ALA A 80 8.71 -2.27 -17.91
C ALA A 80 9.73 -1.18 -17.52
N THR A 81 9.43 0.09 -17.77
CA THR A 81 10.32 1.23 -17.53
C THR A 81 9.94 1.97 -16.25
N GLY A 82 10.76 2.90 -15.82
CA GLY A 82 10.53 3.68 -14.62
C GLY A 82 11.18 3.07 -13.37
N SER A 83 11.30 3.87 -12.34
CA SER A 83 11.87 3.47 -11.07
C SER A 83 11.11 4.07 -9.90
N PHE A 84 11.05 3.34 -8.80
CA PHE A 84 10.52 3.88 -7.56
C PHE A 84 11.40 5.04 -7.05
N SER A 85 10.79 6.05 -6.45
CA SER A 85 11.47 7.26 -6.00
C SER A 85 12.42 7.06 -4.82
N ARG A 86 12.34 5.89 -4.16
CA ARG A 86 13.20 5.50 -3.04
C ARG A 86 14.07 4.31 -3.40
N LYS A 87 15.27 4.23 -2.83
CA LYS A 87 16.25 3.15 -3.05
C LYS A 87 16.71 2.54 -1.72
N PRO A 88 17.13 1.25 -1.72
CA PRO A 88 16.95 0.26 -2.79
C PRO A 88 15.48 -0.15 -2.96
N SER A 89 15.19 -0.92 -3.98
CA SER A 89 13.87 -1.52 -4.19
C SER A 89 13.49 -2.43 -3.02
N ASN A 90 12.20 -2.68 -2.84
CA ASN A 90 11.61 -3.55 -1.83
C ASN A 90 11.74 -3.00 -0.39
N TRP A 91 12.95 -2.76 0.11
CA TRP A 91 13.21 -2.18 1.42
C TRP A 91 14.04 -0.89 1.30
N PRO A 92 13.41 0.22 0.89
CA PRO A 92 14.10 1.49 0.76
C PRO A 92 14.67 1.98 2.09
N LEU A 93 15.82 2.68 2.01
CA LEU A 93 16.43 3.28 3.18
C LEU A 93 15.53 4.38 3.76
N VAL A 94 15.46 4.42 5.07
CA VAL A 94 14.78 5.47 5.85
C VAL A 94 15.84 6.34 6.55
N PRO A 95 15.51 7.57 6.98
CA PRO A 95 16.43 8.41 7.73
C PRO A 95 16.98 7.72 8.99
N ALA A 96 18.23 8.00 9.33
CA ALA A 96 18.85 7.47 10.56
C ALA A 96 18.36 8.19 11.83
N THR A 97 17.88 9.43 11.68
CA THR A 97 17.36 10.27 12.77
C THR A 97 15.94 10.69 12.47
N ALA A 98 15.16 10.96 13.52
CA ALA A 98 13.78 11.38 13.38
C ALA A 98 13.70 12.75 12.69
N ASP A 99 12.99 12.76 11.54
CA ASP A 99 12.68 13.95 10.77
C ASP A 99 11.17 13.96 10.47
N PRO A 100 10.39 14.80 11.18
CA PRO A 100 8.94 14.87 10.97
C PRO A 100 8.52 15.25 9.55
N ALA A 101 9.32 16.07 8.85
CA ALA A 101 9.02 16.46 7.48
C ALA A 101 9.22 15.28 6.51
N ALA A 102 10.33 14.53 6.66
CA ALA A 102 10.60 13.33 5.88
C ALA A 102 9.56 12.23 6.15
N TRP A 103 9.19 12.01 7.41
CA TRP A 103 8.13 11.05 7.78
C TRP A 103 6.81 11.38 7.07
N LYS A 104 6.39 12.65 7.14
CA LYS A 104 5.17 13.12 6.50
C LYS A 104 5.20 12.97 4.97
N LEU A 105 6.38 13.15 4.34
CA LEU A 105 6.56 12.93 2.91
C LEU A 105 6.41 11.44 2.56
N ASP A 106 6.95 10.53 3.34
CA ASP A 106 6.85 9.09 3.08
C ASP A 106 5.44 8.54 3.32
N VAL A 107 4.71 9.05 4.31
CA VAL A 107 3.26 8.75 4.45
C VAL A 107 2.47 9.23 3.23
N ARG A 108 2.76 10.44 2.73
CA ARG A 108 2.13 10.95 1.49
C ARG A 108 2.50 10.15 0.25
N LEU A 109 3.73 9.63 0.19
CA LEU A 109 4.17 8.74 -0.89
C LEU A 109 3.32 7.47 -0.90
N LEU A 110 3.11 6.84 0.26
CA LEU A 110 2.24 5.67 0.40
C LEU A 110 0.80 5.97 -0.05
N GLU A 111 0.23 7.08 0.41
CA GLU A 111 -1.11 7.52 0.03
C GLU A 111 -1.22 7.80 -1.48
N GLY A 112 -0.18 8.40 -2.07
CA GLY A 112 -0.08 8.68 -3.49
C GLY A 112 -0.05 7.40 -4.33
N GLU A 113 0.80 6.45 -3.99
CA GLU A 113 0.89 5.17 -4.69
C GLU A 113 -0.40 4.34 -4.54
N HIS A 114 -1.09 4.44 -3.40
CA HIS A 114 -2.40 3.80 -3.27
C HIS A 114 -3.44 4.39 -4.24
N ARG A 115 -3.51 5.72 -4.35
CA ARG A 115 -4.45 6.37 -5.29
C ARG A 115 -4.15 5.97 -6.74
N LEU A 116 -2.86 5.94 -7.12
CA LEU A 116 -2.44 5.57 -8.47
C LEU A 116 -2.73 4.08 -8.77
N LEU A 117 -2.49 3.19 -7.82
CA LEU A 117 -2.83 1.77 -7.93
C LEU A 117 -4.35 1.60 -8.08
N ARG A 118 -5.13 2.24 -7.22
CA ARG A 118 -6.59 2.19 -7.26
C ARG A 118 -7.13 2.64 -8.62
N GLU A 119 -6.57 3.70 -9.19
CA GLU A 119 -6.95 4.19 -10.52
C GLU A 119 -6.56 3.19 -11.62
N ALA A 120 -5.39 2.59 -11.53
CA ALA A 120 -4.96 1.55 -12.48
C ALA A 120 -5.92 0.34 -12.45
N VAL A 121 -6.38 -0.08 -11.28
CA VAL A 121 -7.37 -1.16 -11.13
C VAL A 121 -8.73 -0.72 -11.70
N ARG A 122 -9.17 0.50 -11.39
CA ARG A 122 -10.46 1.03 -11.86
C ARG A 122 -10.56 1.09 -13.39
N THR A 123 -9.44 1.35 -14.06
CA THR A 123 -9.37 1.48 -15.52
C THR A 123 -8.90 0.20 -16.23
N LEU A 124 -8.57 -0.84 -15.46
CA LEU A 124 -8.15 -2.12 -16.04
C LEU A 124 -9.31 -2.76 -16.83
N PRO A 125 -9.10 -3.12 -18.10
CA PRO A 125 -10.11 -3.89 -18.83
C PRO A 125 -10.41 -5.20 -18.12
N PRO A 126 -11.67 -5.57 -17.86
CA PRO A 126 -12.02 -6.82 -17.15
C PRO A 126 -11.42 -8.09 -17.77
N ALA A 127 -11.27 -8.13 -19.08
CA ALA A 127 -10.64 -9.25 -19.78
C ALA A 127 -9.15 -9.44 -19.42
N LYS A 128 -8.49 -8.42 -18.85
CA LYS A 128 -7.09 -8.52 -18.40
C LYS A 128 -6.95 -9.08 -16.99
N LEU A 129 -8.02 -9.30 -16.25
CA LEU A 129 -7.92 -9.83 -14.88
C LEU A 129 -7.21 -11.18 -14.82
N GLU A 130 -7.44 -12.05 -15.78
CA GLU A 130 -6.82 -13.37 -15.87
C GLU A 130 -5.45 -13.37 -16.57
N ALA A 131 -5.06 -12.25 -17.17
CA ALA A 131 -3.75 -12.11 -17.79
C ALA A 131 -2.66 -12.00 -16.71
N ARG A 132 -1.46 -12.50 -17.06
CA ARG A 132 -0.25 -12.35 -16.22
C ARG A 132 0.61 -11.20 -16.75
N SER A 133 1.25 -10.48 -15.86
CA SER A 133 2.27 -9.52 -16.28
C SER A 133 3.48 -10.26 -16.88
N PRO A 134 4.24 -9.65 -17.79
CA PRO A 134 5.43 -10.28 -18.40
C PRO A 134 6.47 -10.76 -17.37
N GLN A 135 6.54 -10.12 -16.22
CA GLN A 135 7.46 -10.47 -15.13
C GLN A 135 6.77 -11.22 -13.98
N GLY A 136 5.45 -11.45 -14.09
CA GLY A 136 4.61 -11.98 -13.00
C GLY A 136 4.32 -13.48 -13.16
N VAL A 137 4.38 -14.20 -12.04
CA VAL A 137 3.87 -15.57 -11.92
C VAL A 137 2.35 -15.56 -11.76
N TRP A 138 1.82 -14.47 -11.18
CA TRP A 138 0.43 -14.30 -10.77
C TRP A 138 -0.39 -13.59 -11.84
N THR A 139 -1.70 -13.87 -11.88
CA THR A 139 -2.64 -13.09 -12.69
C THR A 139 -2.80 -11.68 -12.13
N ASN A 140 -3.30 -10.74 -12.94
CA ASN A 140 -3.58 -9.39 -12.47
C ASN A 140 -4.59 -9.38 -11.31
N ALA A 141 -5.60 -10.25 -11.34
CA ALA A 141 -6.53 -10.39 -10.22
C ALA A 141 -5.83 -10.83 -8.93
N GLU A 142 -4.94 -11.83 -9.01
CA GLU A 142 -4.13 -12.30 -7.88
C GLU A 142 -3.20 -11.21 -7.34
N GLU A 143 -2.55 -10.44 -8.21
CA GLU A 143 -1.71 -9.31 -7.80
C GLU A 143 -2.51 -8.22 -7.08
N ILE A 144 -3.73 -7.92 -7.55
CA ILE A 144 -4.58 -6.87 -6.95
C ILE A 144 -5.09 -7.30 -5.57
N HIS A 145 -5.65 -8.50 -5.42
CA HIS A 145 -6.07 -8.94 -4.10
C HIS A 145 -4.87 -9.21 -3.18
N GLY A 146 -3.76 -9.66 -3.74
CA GLY A 146 -2.52 -9.88 -3.01
C GLY A 146 -1.97 -8.62 -2.38
N ILE A 147 -1.99 -7.47 -3.10
CA ILE A 147 -1.53 -6.19 -2.52
C ILE A 147 -2.47 -5.66 -1.44
N ALA A 148 -3.78 -5.95 -1.50
CA ALA A 148 -4.71 -5.65 -0.42
C ALA A 148 -4.39 -6.50 0.84
N ALA A 149 -4.15 -7.79 0.66
CA ALA A 149 -3.73 -8.68 1.74
C ALA A 149 -2.37 -8.27 2.35
N HIS A 150 -1.44 -7.79 1.53
CA HIS A 150 -0.14 -7.27 1.96
C HIS A 150 -0.28 -6.03 2.86
N ASP A 151 -1.22 -5.13 2.55
CA ASP A 151 -1.54 -4.01 3.43
C ASP A 151 -2.00 -4.48 4.81
N LEU A 152 -2.89 -5.47 4.87
CA LEU A 152 -3.39 -6.01 6.14
C LEU A 152 -2.31 -6.75 6.92
N TYR A 153 -1.44 -7.48 6.24
CA TYR A 153 -0.29 -8.15 6.85
C TYR A 153 0.63 -7.14 7.56
N HIS A 154 0.97 -6.03 6.91
CA HIS A 154 1.79 -4.99 7.52
C HIS A 154 1.02 -4.15 8.54
N THR A 155 -0.28 -3.96 8.37
CA THR A 155 -1.14 -3.33 9.38
C THR A 155 -1.05 -4.06 10.72
N GLY A 156 -1.11 -5.39 10.69
CA GLY A 156 -0.96 -6.21 11.90
C GLY A 156 0.40 -6.03 12.56
N GLN A 157 1.48 -5.98 11.78
CA GLN A 157 2.84 -5.72 12.29
C GLN A 157 2.96 -4.32 12.92
N ILE A 158 2.44 -3.28 12.25
CA ILE A 158 2.46 -1.91 12.79
C ILE A 158 1.68 -1.82 14.10
N GLN A 159 0.49 -2.45 14.17
CA GLN A 159 -0.30 -2.47 15.40
C GLN A 159 0.42 -3.20 16.54
N LEU A 160 1.13 -4.28 16.25
CA LEU A 160 1.96 -4.96 17.24
C LEU A 160 3.11 -4.08 17.72
N ILE A 161 3.84 -3.44 16.80
CA ILE A 161 4.93 -2.51 17.14
C ILE A 161 4.42 -1.37 18.03
N LYS A 162 3.25 -0.78 17.72
CA LYS A 162 2.63 0.26 18.56
C LYS A 162 2.37 -0.21 19.99
N LYS A 163 1.91 -1.44 20.16
CA LYS A 163 1.68 -2.01 21.50
C LYS A 163 2.97 -2.32 22.26
N LEU A 164 4.06 -2.57 21.55
CA LEU A 164 5.37 -2.82 22.18
C LEU A 164 6.08 -1.52 22.58
N MET A 165 5.68 -0.38 22.02
CA MET A 165 6.18 0.95 22.41
C MET A 165 5.49 1.51 23.66
N SER A 166 4.26 1.06 23.96
CA SER A 166 3.47 1.47 25.14
C SER A 166 3.72 0.50 26.33
#